data_f4f5d104990f7b96d1ce95c39a394c9d
#
_entry.id   f4f5d104990f7b96d1ce95c39a394c9d
#
_cell.length_a   1.000
_cell.length_b   1.000
_cell.length_c   1.000
_cell.angle_alpha   90.00
_cell.angle_beta   90.00
_cell.angle_gamma   90.00
#
_symmetry.space_group_name_H-M   'P 1'
#
loop_
_entity.id
_entity.type
_entity.pdbx_description
1 polymer ?
#
loop_
_entity_poly.entity_id
_entity_poly.type
_entity_poly.pdbx_seq_one_letter_code
_entity_poly.pdbx_strand_id
1 'polypeptide(L)'
;LNPAFMRPLMNRADDVQIGWVWSDGGMRREYGMDEIMVRRAPAWYNPPPLPAAMGSVNSDTAQTEYVRAFFENGGVPPGLLKYERPLSQSQRDEIREKWRAAYGNSRGGQHDIGVLDANVAYQEIGTPLDKLSSPTLRSVAESRICMVFGVPPLIVYAYVGLLRATYSNLKEAWGGFWDATMSPAYKEWRVWWMWNLLSEF
;
A
#
# COMPACT_ATOMS: atom_id res chain seq x y z
N LEU A 1 -16.64 18.20 -11.71
CA LEU A 1 -16.65 17.09 -12.68
C LEU A 1 -15.54 16.09 -12.37
N ASN A 2 -15.83 14.78 -12.50
CA ASN A 2 -14.82 13.76 -12.28
C ASN A 2 -13.85 13.72 -13.48
N PRO A 3 -12.54 14.00 -13.29
CA PRO A 3 -11.58 14.07 -14.39
C PRO A 3 -11.37 12.73 -15.11
N ALA A 4 -11.73 11.59 -14.50
CA ALA A 4 -11.64 10.28 -15.14
C ALA A 4 -12.58 10.15 -16.36
N PHE A 5 -13.64 10.95 -16.41
CA PHE A 5 -14.62 10.95 -17.50
C PHE A 5 -14.43 12.12 -18.47
N MET A 6 -13.35 12.90 -18.30
CA MET A 6 -13.04 14.04 -19.15
C MET A 6 -12.03 13.67 -20.24
N ARG A 7 -12.29 14.06 -21.46
CA ARG A 7 -11.37 13.92 -22.60
C ARG A 7 -11.23 15.24 -23.34
N PRO A 8 -10.07 15.55 -23.92
CA PRO A 8 -9.92 16.72 -24.77
C PRO A 8 -10.80 16.57 -26.02
N LEU A 9 -11.53 17.63 -26.36
CA LEU A 9 -12.24 17.78 -27.65
C LEU A 9 -11.29 18.40 -28.65
N MET A 10 -10.95 17.64 -29.68
CA MET A 10 -10.00 18.07 -30.72
C MET A 10 -10.76 18.49 -31.96
N ASN A 11 -10.30 19.57 -32.62
CA ASN A 11 -10.74 19.89 -33.94
C ASN A 11 -10.10 18.91 -34.93
N ARG A 12 -10.92 18.29 -35.79
CA ARG A 12 -10.44 17.27 -36.75
C ARG A 12 -9.60 17.84 -37.89
N ALA A 13 -9.67 19.14 -38.13
CA ALA A 13 -9.01 19.75 -39.25
C ALA A 13 -7.53 20.09 -39.00
N ASP A 14 -7.21 20.49 -37.77
CA ASP A 14 -5.90 21.03 -37.39
C ASP A 14 -5.32 20.39 -36.10
N ASP A 15 -6.00 19.40 -35.55
CA ASP A 15 -5.63 18.70 -34.33
C ASP A 15 -5.43 19.62 -33.09
N VAL A 16 -6.12 20.77 -33.11
CA VAL A 16 -6.11 21.73 -32.01
C VAL A 16 -7.20 21.40 -31.02
N GLN A 17 -6.89 21.49 -29.71
CA GLN A 17 -7.87 21.32 -28.67
C GLN A 17 -8.82 22.53 -28.60
N ILE A 18 -10.12 22.29 -28.82
CA ILE A 18 -11.18 23.29 -28.79
C ILE A 18 -12.07 23.26 -27.57
N GLY A 19 -11.94 22.23 -26.74
CA GLY A 19 -12.76 22.08 -25.54
C GLY A 19 -12.52 20.78 -24.82
N TRP A 20 -13.55 20.35 -24.10
CA TRP A 20 -13.57 19.14 -23.28
C TRP A 20 -14.87 18.37 -23.49
N VAL A 21 -14.80 17.06 -23.49
CA VAL A 21 -15.95 16.16 -23.49
C VAL A 21 -15.99 15.42 -22.17
N TRP A 22 -17.09 15.56 -21.45
CA TRP A 22 -17.41 14.73 -20.31
C TRP A 22 -18.38 13.62 -20.76
N SER A 23 -18.11 12.38 -20.36
CA SER A 23 -18.92 11.23 -20.75
C SER A 23 -19.00 10.24 -19.60
N ASP A 24 -20.22 10.03 -19.08
CA ASP A 24 -20.50 9.10 -17.97
C ASP A 24 -21.88 8.46 -18.17
N GLY A 25 -21.98 7.14 -18.02
CA GLY A 25 -23.25 6.41 -18.04
C GLY A 25 -24.14 6.64 -19.26
N GLY A 26 -23.56 6.92 -20.43
CA GLY A 26 -24.30 7.23 -21.66
C GLY A 26 -24.64 8.72 -21.84
N MET A 27 -24.42 9.55 -20.82
CA MET A 27 -24.51 11.00 -20.97
C MET A 27 -23.21 11.58 -21.50
N ARG A 28 -23.29 12.46 -22.50
CA ARG A 28 -22.16 13.18 -23.08
C ARG A 28 -22.46 14.68 -23.03
N ARG A 29 -21.52 15.45 -22.53
CA ARG A 29 -21.58 16.90 -22.54
C ARG A 29 -20.27 17.49 -23.02
N GLU A 30 -20.36 18.47 -23.89
CA GLU A 30 -19.21 19.21 -24.43
C GLU A 30 -19.13 20.56 -23.72
N TYR A 31 -17.90 20.99 -23.47
CA TYR A 31 -17.60 22.25 -22.80
C TYR A 31 -16.52 22.97 -23.61
N GLY A 32 -16.69 24.27 -23.81
CA GLY A 32 -15.67 25.13 -24.36
C GLY A 32 -14.44 25.26 -23.46
N MET A 33 -13.40 25.86 -23.99
CA MET A 33 -12.16 26.11 -23.23
C MET A 33 -12.37 27.12 -22.10
N ASP A 34 -13.35 28.01 -22.26
CA ASP A 34 -13.78 29.10 -21.37
C ASP A 34 -14.78 28.62 -20.28
N GLU A 35 -15.43 27.49 -20.50
CA GLU A 35 -16.44 26.96 -19.56
C GLU A 35 -15.85 26.10 -18.44
N ILE A 36 -14.62 25.58 -18.60
CA ILE A 36 -13.99 24.72 -17.64
C ILE A 36 -12.56 25.14 -17.36
N MET A 37 -12.27 25.42 -16.11
CA MET A 37 -10.91 25.57 -15.64
C MET A 37 -10.30 24.20 -15.34
N VAL A 38 -9.25 23.82 -16.07
CA VAL A 38 -8.53 22.56 -15.88
C VAL A 38 -7.14 22.84 -15.35
N ARG A 39 -6.87 22.35 -14.14
CA ARG A 39 -5.50 22.31 -13.62
C ARG A 39 -4.83 21.03 -14.13
N ARG A 40 -3.95 21.16 -15.07
CA ARG A 40 -3.02 20.09 -15.45
C ARG A 40 -1.70 20.30 -14.72
N ALA A 41 -1.29 19.29 -13.95
CA ALA A 41 0.13 19.22 -13.61
C ALA A 41 0.88 18.88 -14.90
N PRO A 42 1.96 19.59 -15.24
CA PRO A 42 2.80 19.22 -16.38
C PRO A 42 3.22 17.76 -16.21
N ALA A 43 3.00 16.91 -17.19
CA ALA A 43 3.24 15.47 -17.10
C ALA A 43 4.70 15.12 -16.74
N TRP A 44 5.64 16.01 -17.01
CA TRP A 44 7.06 15.85 -16.66
C TRP A 44 7.40 16.33 -15.25
N TYR A 45 6.51 17.08 -14.58
CA TYR A 45 6.79 17.73 -13.30
C TYR A 45 6.10 17.09 -12.10
N ASN A 46 4.97 16.42 -12.28
CA ASN A 46 4.21 15.89 -11.15
C ASN A 46 3.38 14.64 -11.53
N PRO A 47 4.01 13.48 -11.69
CA PRO A 47 3.24 12.24 -11.79
C PRO A 47 2.47 12.04 -10.47
N PRO A 48 1.29 11.40 -10.51
CA PRO A 48 0.55 11.09 -9.30
C PRO A 48 1.45 10.36 -8.28
N PRO A 49 1.49 10.75 -7.02
CA PRO A 49 2.39 10.16 -6.03
C PRO A 49 2.05 8.70 -5.71
N LEU A 50 0.79 8.31 -5.85
CA LEU A 50 0.32 6.97 -5.50
C LEU A 50 1.03 5.84 -6.25
N PRO A 51 1.22 5.87 -7.59
CA PRO A 51 1.99 4.84 -8.29
C PRO A 51 3.41 4.66 -7.77
N ALA A 52 4.07 5.74 -7.37
CA ALA A 52 5.41 5.68 -6.79
C ALA A 52 5.42 5.01 -5.40
N ALA A 53 4.34 5.12 -4.64
CA ALA A 53 4.18 4.48 -3.34
C ALA A 53 3.75 3.02 -3.42
N MET A 54 3.15 2.56 -4.54
CA MET A 54 2.49 1.24 -4.66
C MET A 54 3.42 0.07 -4.31
N GLY A 55 4.69 0.13 -4.68
CA GLY A 55 5.66 -0.91 -4.30
C GLY A 55 5.78 -1.09 -2.79
N SER A 56 5.79 0.01 -2.04
CA SER A 56 5.86 -0.02 -0.57
C SER A 56 4.53 -0.43 0.06
N VAL A 57 3.40 0.02 -0.51
CA VAL A 57 2.05 -0.38 -0.09
C VAL A 57 1.86 -1.89 -0.28
N ASN A 58 2.19 -2.43 -1.45
CA ASN A 58 2.06 -3.86 -1.73
C ASN A 58 2.95 -4.70 -0.81
N SER A 59 4.17 -4.23 -0.52
CA SER A 59 5.07 -4.90 0.43
C SER A 59 4.51 -4.94 1.84
N ASP A 60 3.94 -3.85 2.35
CA ASP A 60 3.32 -3.78 3.67
C ASP A 60 2.06 -4.65 3.76
N THR A 61 1.23 -4.63 2.70
CA THR A 61 0.05 -5.50 2.59
C THR A 61 0.45 -6.97 2.64
N ALA A 62 1.44 -7.39 1.85
CA ALA A 62 1.92 -8.77 1.83
C ALA A 62 2.47 -9.22 3.19
N GLN A 63 3.19 -8.35 3.90
CA GLN A 63 3.65 -8.63 5.27
C GLN A 63 2.47 -8.82 6.24
N THR A 64 1.47 -7.95 6.16
CA THR A 64 0.27 -8.01 7.00
C THR A 64 -0.53 -9.28 6.73
N GLU A 65 -0.71 -9.66 5.47
CA GLU A 65 -1.38 -10.89 5.07
C GLU A 65 -0.63 -12.14 5.53
N TYR A 66 0.70 -12.14 5.42
CA TYR A 66 1.52 -13.23 5.93
C TYR A 66 1.35 -13.42 7.43
N VAL A 67 1.44 -12.33 8.20
CA VAL A 67 1.28 -12.37 9.67
C VAL A 67 -0.12 -12.85 10.03
N ARG A 68 -1.15 -12.35 9.33
CA ARG A 68 -2.53 -12.79 9.52
C ARG A 68 -2.68 -14.29 9.26
N ALA A 69 -2.21 -14.77 8.12
CA ALA A 69 -2.27 -16.19 7.75
C ALA A 69 -1.50 -17.08 8.76
N PHE A 70 -0.36 -16.61 9.27
CA PHE A 70 0.38 -17.31 10.30
C PHE A 70 -0.45 -17.50 11.58
N PHE A 71 -1.11 -16.45 12.07
CA PHE A 71 -1.97 -16.55 13.26
C PHE A 71 -3.24 -17.36 12.99
N GLU A 72 -3.86 -17.23 11.83
CA GLU A 72 -5.02 -18.03 11.41
C GLU A 72 -4.70 -19.53 11.36
N ASN A 73 -3.45 -19.89 11.07
CA ASN A 73 -2.94 -21.27 11.11
C ASN A 73 -2.40 -21.70 12.48
N GLY A 74 -2.76 -21.00 13.57
CA GLY A 74 -2.38 -21.35 14.93
C GLY A 74 -0.93 -21.03 15.30
N GLY A 75 -0.26 -20.18 14.52
CA GLY A 75 1.13 -19.82 14.81
C GLY A 75 2.15 -20.93 14.52
N VAL A 76 1.72 -22.01 13.88
CA VAL A 76 2.62 -23.10 13.48
C VAL A 76 3.35 -22.70 12.21
N PRO A 77 4.69 -22.60 12.21
CA PRO A 77 5.43 -22.33 10.99
C PRO A 77 5.29 -23.47 9.98
N PRO A 78 5.36 -23.18 8.68
CA PRO A 78 5.36 -24.23 7.67
C PRO A 78 6.56 -25.15 7.86
N GLY A 79 6.32 -26.45 7.85
CA GLY A 79 7.36 -27.43 8.08
C GLY A 79 7.17 -28.72 7.31
N LEU A 80 8.18 -29.55 7.32
CA LEU A 80 8.17 -30.92 6.80
C LEU A 80 8.29 -31.92 7.91
N LEU A 81 7.47 -32.96 7.86
CA LEU A 81 7.66 -34.16 8.66
C LEU A 81 8.64 -35.07 7.90
N LYS A 82 9.83 -35.26 8.47
CA LYS A 82 10.86 -36.13 7.93
C LYS A 82 10.76 -37.50 8.59
N TYR A 83 10.58 -38.53 7.78
CA TYR A 83 10.58 -39.91 8.21
C TYR A 83 11.89 -40.58 7.81
N GLU A 84 12.43 -41.44 8.67
CA GLU A 84 13.64 -42.20 8.38
C GLU A 84 13.42 -43.31 7.33
N ARG A 85 12.17 -43.78 7.19
CA ARG A 85 11.80 -44.83 6.22
C ARG A 85 10.97 -44.24 5.08
N PRO A 86 11.12 -44.77 3.86
CA PRO A 86 10.31 -44.37 2.73
C PRO A 86 8.83 -44.73 2.98
N LEU A 87 7.95 -43.75 2.82
CA LEU A 87 6.51 -43.92 2.95
C LEU A 87 5.86 -44.15 1.58
N SER A 88 4.83 -44.98 1.54
CA SER A 88 3.94 -45.11 0.38
C SER A 88 3.13 -43.80 0.16
N GLN A 89 2.55 -43.63 -1.02
CA GLN A 89 1.75 -42.46 -1.33
C GLN A 89 0.52 -42.36 -0.38
N SER A 90 -0.16 -43.50 -0.13
CA SER A 90 -1.32 -43.56 0.78
C SER A 90 -0.97 -43.16 2.21
N GLN A 91 0.17 -43.60 2.71
CA GLN A 91 0.65 -43.24 4.05
C GLN A 91 0.96 -41.74 4.16
N ARG A 92 1.56 -41.15 3.12
CA ARG A 92 1.81 -39.68 3.07
C ARG A 92 0.53 -38.89 3.12
N ASP A 93 -0.49 -39.31 2.40
CA ASP A 93 -1.76 -38.60 2.34
C ASP A 93 -2.53 -38.74 3.67
N GLU A 94 -2.52 -39.92 4.30
CA GLU A 94 -3.10 -40.13 5.63
C GLU A 94 -2.43 -39.26 6.71
N ILE A 95 -1.12 -39.18 6.72
CA ILE A 95 -0.36 -38.34 7.65
C ILE A 95 -0.69 -36.87 7.43
N ARG A 96 -0.78 -36.44 6.16
CA ARG A 96 -1.13 -35.06 5.81
C ARG A 96 -2.53 -34.68 6.28
N GLU A 97 -3.49 -35.58 6.15
CA GLU A 97 -4.86 -35.37 6.64
C GLU A 97 -4.91 -35.31 8.17
N LYS A 98 -4.26 -36.23 8.87
CA LYS A 98 -4.16 -36.21 10.32
C LYS A 98 -3.49 -34.93 10.83
N TRP A 99 -2.42 -34.49 10.17
CA TRP A 99 -1.75 -33.24 10.51
C TRP A 99 -2.65 -32.03 10.29
N ARG A 100 -3.37 -31.98 9.17
CA ARG A 100 -4.35 -30.92 8.90
C ARG A 100 -5.50 -30.91 9.88
N ALA A 101 -5.97 -32.06 10.30
CA ALA A 101 -7.06 -32.16 11.28
C ALA A 101 -6.59 -31.68 12.65
N ALA A 102 -5.37 -31.98 13.06
CA ALA A 102 -4.82 -31.59 14.36
C ALA A 102 -4.38 -30.12 14.39
N TYR A 103 -3.79 -29.60 13.33
CA TYR A 103 -3.15 -28.27 13.32
C TYR A 103 -3.71 -27.29 12.27
N GLY A 104 -4.51 -27.74 11.32
CA GLY A 104 -4.99 -26.93 10.19
C GLY A 104 -6.26 -26.11 10.45
N ASN A 105 -6.98 -26.34 11.55
CA ASN A 105 -8.25 -25.68 11.88
C ASN A 105 -8.18 -24.90 13.20
N SER A 106 -7.43 -23.85 13.24
CA SER A 106 -7.20 -23.05 14.45
C SER A 106 -8.36 -22.15 14.88
N ARG A 107 -9.57 -22.34 14.39
CA ARG A 107 -10.74 -21.57 14.86
C ARG A 107 -11.20 -21.91 16.28
N GLY A 108 -10.55 -22.85 16.96
CA GLY A 108 -10.97 -23.35 18.27
C GLY A 108 -9.97 -23.23 19.42
N GLY A 109 -8.78 -22.67 19.23
CA GLY A 109 -7.86 -22.34 20.32
C GLY A 109 -7.33 -23.52 21.15
N GLN A 110 -7.50 -24.74 20.73
CA GLN A 110 -6.86 -25.90 21.38
C GLN A 110 -5.57 -26.25 20.63
N HIS A 111 -4.45 -25.84 21.25
CA HIS A 111 -3.14 -26.39 20.92
C HIS A 111 -3.10 -27.82 21.47
N ASP A 112 -3.55 -28.78 20.68
CA ASP A 112 -3.35 -30.17 21.01
C ASP A 112 -1.86 -30.49 20.92
N ILE A 113 -1.34 -31.15 21.95
CA ILE A 113 0.07 -31.52 21.99
C ILE A 113 0.26 -32.65 20.98
N GLY A 114 0.89 -32.31 19.84
CA GLY A 114 1.24 -33.32 18.82
C GLY A 114 2.28 -34.27 19.37
N VAL A 115 1.90 -35.54 19.49
CA VAL A 115 2.85 -36.60 19.80
C VAL A 115 3.43 -37.10 18.48
N LEU A 116 4.72 -36.89 18.28
CA LEU A 116 5.47 -37.43 17.16
C LEU A 116 6.04 -38.80 17.55
N ASP A 117 5.97 -39.78 16.65
CA ASP A 117 6.63 -41.07 16.83
C ASP A 117 8.15 -40.89 16.82
N ALA A 118 8.87 -41.81 17.45
CA ALA A 118 10.32 -41.74 17.65
C ALA A 118 11.14 -41.62 16.32
N ASN A 119 10.53 -41.98 15.20
CA ASN A 119 11.15 -41.96 13.88
C ASN A 119 10.72 -40.75 13.02
N VAL A 120 10.12 -39.71 13.61
CA VAL A 120 9.64 -38.53 12.91
C VAL A 120 10.33 -37.29 13.44
N ALA A 121 10.98 -36.55 12.56
CA ALA A 121 11.54 -35.25 12.87
C ALA A 121 10.72 -34.15 12.17
N TYR A 122 10.28 -33.15 12.94
CA TYR A 122 9.73 -31.94 12.37
C TYR A 122 10.87 -31.00 11.95
N GLN A 123 10.91 -30.64 10.69
CA GLN A 123 11.86 -29.68 10.15
C GLN A 123 11.09 -28.44 9.69
N GLU A 124 11.29 -27.35 10.39
CA GLU A 124 10.74 -26.06 9.99
C GLU A 124 11.30 -25.63 8.64
N ILE A 125 10.41 -25.24 7.74
CA ILE A 125 10.75 -24.70 6.43
C ILE A 125 10.15 -23.31 6.32
N GLY A 126 10.99 -22.34 6.20
CA GLY A 126 10.55 -20.96 6.02
C GLY A 126 11.42 -20.00 6.81
N THR A 127 11.14 -18.73 6.61
CA THR A 127 11.78 -17.69 7.40
C THR A 127 10.97 -17.50 8.69
N PRO A 128 11.61 -17.55 9.85
CA PRO A 128 10.94 -17.31 11.13
C PRO A 128 10.18 -15.98 11.13
N LEU A 129 9.03 -15.92 11.80
CA LEU A 129 8.15 -14.77 11.82
C LEU A 129 8.83 -13.50 12.33
N ASP A 130 9.74 -13.64 13.29
CA ASP A 130 10.55 -12.54 13.83
C ASP A 130 11.41 -11.84 12.77
N LYS A 131 11.87 -12.58 11.75
CA LYS A 131 12.63 -12.03 10.63
C LYS A 131 11.75 -11.40 9.55
N LEU A 132 10.56 -11.95 9.31
CA LEU A 132 9.62 -11.47 8.29
C LEU A 132 8.73 -10.32 8.78
N SER A 133 8.33 -10.34 10.03
CA SER A 133 7.52 -9.27 10.66
C SER A 133 8.39 -8.25 11.40
N SER A 134 9.64 -8.12 11.02
CA SER A 134 10.57 -7.20 11.65
C SER A 134 10.01 -5.77 11.63
N PRO A 135 9.96 -5.09 12.79
CA PRO A 135 9.59 -3.67 12.86
C PRO A 135 10.38 -2.80 11.89
N THR A 136 11.62 -3.19 11.57
CA THR A 136 12.48 -2.51 10.62
C THR A 136 11.89 -2.54 9.19
N LEU A 137 11.36 -3.66 8.73
CA LEU A 137 10.76 -3.75 7.39
C LEU A 137 9.51 -2.88 7.27
N ARG A 138 8.65 -2.87 8.29
CA ARG A 138 7.48 -1.97 8.35
C ARG A 138 7.90 -0.50 8.36
N SER A 139 8.87 -0.16 9.18
CA SER A 139 9.39 1.21 9.26
C SER A 139 9.92 1.73 7.94
N VAL A 140 10.54 0.86 7.11
CA VAL A 140 11.00 1.22 5.76
C VAL A 140 9.82 1.48 4.83
N ALA A 141 8.78 0.64 4.86
CA ALA A 141 7.59 0.83 4.04
C ALA A 141 6.85 2.13 4.41
N GLU A 142 6.60 2.36 5.70
CA GLU A 142 6.00 3.60 6.23
C GLU A 142 6.79 4.84 5.81
N SER A 143 8.12 4.80 5.99
CA SER A 143 9.00 5.93 5.63
C SER A 143 8.95 6.26 4.15
N ARG A 144 8.94 5.25 3.28
CA ARG A 144 8.88 5.45 1.82
C ARG A 144 7.53 6.02 1.39
N ILE A 145 6.43 5.52 1.96
CA ILE A 145 5.10 6.06 1.68
C ILE A 145 5.04 7.54 2.11
N CYS A 146 5.45 7.84 3.33
CA CYS A 146 5.48 9.22 3.83
C CYS A 146 6.35 10.14 2.96
N MET A 147 7.51 9.65 2.51
CA MET A 147 8.44 10.40 1.66
C MET A 147 7.82 10.74 0.30
N VAL A 148 7.10 9.81 -0.32
CA VAL A 148 6.44 10.02 -1.62
C VAL A 148 5.39 11.12 -1.53
N PHE A 149 4.69 11.23 -0.40
CA PHE A 149 3.69 12.28 -0.16
C PHE A 149 4.29 13.56 0.47
N GLY A 150 5.58 13.57 0.75
CA GLY A 150 6.24 14.71 1.40
C GLY A 150 5.74 14.97 2.83
N VAL A 151 5.24 13.95 3.53
CA VAL A 151 4.69 14.07 4.89
C VAL A 151 5.66 13.43 5.89
N PRO A 152 6.14 14.15 6.91
CA PRO A 152 6.94 13.55 7.96
C PRO A 152 6.19 12.43 8.70
N PRO A 153 6.78 11.24 8.90
CA PRO A 153 6.13 10.11 9.57
C PRO A 153 5.55 10.43 10.94
N LEU A 154 6.16 11.36 11.65
CA LEU A 154 5.72 11.79 12.98
C LEU A 154 4.35 12.48 12.96
N ILE A 155 4.04 13.24 11.91
CA ILE A 155 2.74 13.95 11.77
C ILE A 155 1.58 12.99 11.59
N VAL A 156 1.80 11.89 10.89
CA VAL A 156 0.78 10.86 10.66
C VAL A 156 0.79 9.76 11.73
N TYR A 157 1.57 9.93 12.79
CA TYR A 157 1.75 8.98 13.87
C TYR A 157 2.18 7.58 13.39
N ALA A 158 2.92 7.51 12.28
CA ALA A 158 3.52 6.28 11.81
C ALA A 158 4.53 5.76 12.83
N TYR A 159 4.63 4.43 12.98
CA TYR A 159 5.48 3.80 13.99
C TYR A 159 6.93 4.30 13.95
N VAL A 160 7.50 4.42 12.75
CA VAL A 160 8.87 4.93 12.55
C VAL A 160 9.05 6.34 13.09
N GLY A 161 8.02 7.20 12.99
CA GLY A 161 8.04 8.56 13.54
C GLY A 161 7.94 8.58 15.06
N LEU A 162 7.22 7.63 15.64
CA LEU A 162 6.98 7.56 17.08
C LEU A 162 8.19 7.03 17.87
N LEU A 163 9.09 6.26 17.25
CA LEU A 163 10.26 5.68 17.92
C LEU A 163 11.16 6.70 18.62
N ARG A 164 11.17 7.94 18.14
CA ARG A 164 11.97 9.05 18.71
C ARG A 164 11.13 10.31 18.92
N ALA A 165 9.82 10.14 19.12
CA ALA A 165 8.91 11.26 19.28
C ALA A 165 9.16 11.99 20.59
N THR A 166 9.33 13.31 20.49
CA THR A 166 9.31 14.25 21.60
C THR A 166 8.38 15.39 21.25
N TYR A 167 7.93 16.13 22.24
CA TYR A 167 7.04 17.28 22.01
C TYR A 167 7.72 18.37 21.13
N SER A 168 9.03 18.54 21.29
CA SER A 168 9.83 19.46 20.48
C SER A 168 9.89 19.02 19.01
N ASN A 169 10.19 17.75 18.78
CA ASN A 169 10.31 17.21 17.41
C ASN A 169 8.97 17.26 16.64
N LEU A 170 7.83 17.14 17.32
CA LEU A 170 6.52 17.26 16.69
C LEU A 170 6.29 18.67 16.15
N LYS A 171 6.63 19.69 16.93
CA LYS A 171 6.52 21.10 16.50
C LYS A 171 7.43 21.39 15.31
N GLU A 172 8.66 20.91 15.34
CA GLU A 172 9.62 21.05 14.24
C GLU A 172 9.16 20.30 12.98
N ALA A 173 8.59 19.10 13.14
CA ALA A 173 8.05 18.31 12.03
C ALA A 173 6.90 19.05 11.33
N TRP A 174 6.02 19.72 12.08
CA TRP A 174 4.94 20.56 11.52
C TRP A 174 5.50 21.78 10.77
N GLY A 175 6.50 22.45 11.31
CA GLY A 175 7.18 23.55 10.64
C GLY A 175 7.83 23.11 9.34
N GLY A 176 8.60 22.04 9.36
CA GLY A 176 9.25 21.49 8.19
C GLY A 176 8.25 21.01 7.11
N PHE A 177 7.15 20.38 7.51
CA PHE A 177 6.06 19.98 6.59
C PHE A 177 5.41 21.19 5.92
N TRP A 178 5.14 22.25 6.71
CA TRP A 178 4.57 23.47 6.17
C TRP A 178 5.50 24.12 5.14
N ASP A 179 6.79 24.25 5.47
CA ASP A 179 7.75 24.94 4.62
C ASP A 179 8.12 24.13 3.37
N ALA A 180 8.33 22.82 3.52
CA ALA A 180 8.81 21.98 2.42
C ALA A 180 7.70 21.45 1.51
N THR A 181 6.49 21.21 2.04
CA THR A 181 5.40 20.56 1.29
C THR A 181 4.21 21.48 1.07
N MET A 182 3.68 22.08 2.13
CA MET A 182 2.44 22.85 2.04
C MET A 182 2.64 24.22 1.39
N SER A 183 3.65 24.96 1.78
CA SER A 183 3.90 26.32 1.26
C SER A 183 4.15 26.33 -0.26
N PRO A 184 4.96 25.43 -0.85
CA PRO A 184 5.10 25.32 -2.30
C PRO A 184 3.76 24.98 -2.98
N ALA A 185 3.00 24.03 -2.44
CA ALA A 185 1.70 23.65 -2.99
C ALA A 185 0.70 24.83 -2.99
N TYR A 186 0.65 25.60 -1.89
CA TYR A 186 -0.18 26.81 -1.83
C TYR A 186 0.27 27.89 -2.81
N LYS A 187 1.57 28.07 -2.99
CA LYS A 187 2.10 29.03 -3.97
C LYS A 187 1.67 28.66 -5.40
N GLU A 188 1.77 27.38 -5.74
CA GLU A 188 1.31 26.89 -7.05
C GLU A 188 -0.21 27.13 -7.25
N TRP A 189 -1.03 26.77 -6.25
CA TRP A 189 -2.46 27.02 -6.28
C TRP A 189 -2.78 28.51 -6.43
N ARG A 190 -2.12 29.37 -5.67
CA ARG A 190 -2.31 30.82 -5.74
C ARG A 190 -2.00 31.36 -7.14
N VAL A 191 -0.87 30.95 -7.73
CA VAL A 191 -0.47 31.38 -9.08
C VAL A 191 -1.50 30.90 -10.11
N TRP A 192 -1.96 29.66 -10.00
CA TRP A 192 -2.96 29.10 -10.90
C TRP A 192 -4.29 29.86 -10.83
N TRP A 193 -4.77 30.21 -9.62
CA TRP A 193 -5.97 31.00 -9.43
C TRP A 193 -5.81 32.42 -9.98
N MET A 194 -4.66 33.03 -9.74
CA MET A 194 -4.40 34.38 -10.26
C MET A 194 -4.46 34.43 -11.79
N TRP A 195 -3.91 33.44 -12.46
CA TRP A 195 -3.88 33.41 -13.93
C TRP A 195 -5.21 32.98 -14.57
N ASN A 196 -5.98 32.13 -13.92
CA ASN A 196 -7.19 31.56 -14.55
C ASN A 196 -8.49 32.21 -14.09
N LEU A 197 -8.51 32.90 -12.96
CA LEU A 197 -9.71 33.53 -12.45
C LEU A 197 -9.60 35.05 -12.32
N LEU A 198 -8.46 35.54 -11.79
CA LEU A 198 -8.31 36.94 -11.46
C LEU A 198 -7.73 37.77 -12.61
N SER A 199 -7.21 37.16 -13.65
CA SER A 199 -6.71 37.87 -14.84
C SER A 199 -7.82 38.45 -15.72
N GLU A 200 -9.08 38.03 -15.47
CA GLU A 200 -10.24 38.54 -16.19
C GLU A 200 -10.92 39.75 -15.49
N PHE A 201 -10.43 40.10 -14.29
CA PHE A 201 -10.88 41.24 -13.50
C PHE A 201 -9.78 42.28 -13.36
#